data_095d8ace91e35e710e22952d8b24ce70
#
_entry.id   095d8ace91e35e710e22952d8b24ce70
#
_cell.length_a   1.000
_cell.length_b   1.000
_cell.length_c   1.000
_cell.angle_alpha   90.00
_cell.angle_beta   90.00
_cell.angle_gamma   90.00
#
_symmetry.space_group_name_H-M   'P 1'
#
loop_
_entity.id
_entity.type
_entity.pdbx_description
1 polymer ?
#
loop_
_entity_poly.entity_id
_entity_poly.type
_entity_poly.pdbx_seq_one_letter_code
_entity_poly.pdbx_strand_id
1 'polypeptide(L)'
;WANITVRHLLTHTSGMTDYPAGFDFRRDYTEDELLQRIKAVPLAFQPGEKWSYSNLAYVTLGILIHKVSGQFYGDFLRDRVFTPLQMTTARVISEEDIVPNRAAGYRIVKNELKNQNWVSPSLNTTADGALYLTVYDMIKWDAALNTEKLIKKSSLEQMWTPVKLNNGTAHPYGFGWAVREMRGHRIIEHGGAWQGFKSQI
;
A
#
# COMPACT_ATOMS: atom_id res chain seq x y z
N TRP A 1 -9.42 13.49 -13.58
CA TRP A 1 -9.37 13.12 -12.14
C TRP A 1 -10.33 13.93 -11.26
N ALA A 2 -11.07 14.90 -11.83
CA ALA A 2 -11.95 15.79 -11.05
C ALA A 2 -12.97 15.05 -10.15
N ASN A 3 -13.38 13.84 -10.52
CA ASN A 3 -14.36 13.05 -9.79
C ASN A 3 -13.72 11.93 -8.92
N ILE A 4 -12.40 11.81 -8.88
CA ILE A 4 -11.74 10.83 -8.03
C ILE A 4 -11.65 11.38 -6.60
N THR A 5 -12.15 10.60 -5.65
CA THR A 5 -12.05 10.91 -4.21
C THR A 5 -10.98 10.07 -3.53
N VAL A 6 -10.53 10.47 -2.34
CA VAL A 6 -9.64 9.67 -1.49
C VAL A 6 -10.25 8.29 -1.23
N ARG A 7 -11.56 8.20 -1.03
CA ARG A 7 -12.25 6.92 -0.84
C ARG A 7 -12.11 6.01 -2.07
N HIS A 8 -12.23 6.54 -3.28
CA HIS A 8 -12.04 5.76 -4.50
C HIS A 8 -10.62 5.19 -4.61
N LEU A 9 -9.60 5.95 -4.18
CA LEU A 9 -8.21 5.47 -4.16
C LEU A 9 -8.03 4.36 -3.11
N LEU A 10 -8.51 4.57 -1.88
CA LEU A 10 -8.41 3.62 -0.78
C LEU A 10 -9.11 2.27 -1.07
N THR A 11 -10.19 2.30 -1.84
CA THR A 11 -11.02 1.11 -2.14
C THR A 11 -10.75 0.50 -3.51
N HIS A 12 -9.76 0.98 -4.26
CA HIS A 12 -9.49 0.54 -5.64
C HIS A 12 -10.69 0.65 -6.60
N THR A 13 -11.48 1.71 -6.44
CA THR A 13 -12.64 2.01 -7.30
C THR A 13 -12.47 3.30 -8.09
N SER A 14 -11.24 3.82 -8.18
CA SER A 14 -10.93 5.09 -8.86
C SER A 14 -10.99 5.01 -10.39
N GLY A 15 -10.93 3.81 -10.97
CA GLY A 15 -10.74 3.60 -12.40
C GLY A 15 -9.28 3.68 -12.86
N MET A 16 -8.35 3.99 -11.94
CA MET A 16 -6.92 3.97 -12.24
C MET A 16 -6.47 2.54 -12.52
N THR A 17 -5.73 2.35 -13.62
CA THR A 17 -5.07 1.07 -13.88
C THR A 17 -3.85 0.90 -13.00
N ASP A 18 -3.24 -0.27 -13.02
CA ASP A 18 -1.93 -0.50 -12.41
C ASP A 18 -0.81 -0.01 -13.34
N TYR A 19 0.46 -0.30 -13.02
CA TYR A 19 1.60 0.13 -13.82
C TYR A 19 1.42 -0.27 -15.30
N PRO A 20 1.62 0.69 -16.23
CA PRO A 20 1.44 0.39 -17.65
C PRO A 20 2.53 -0.55 -18.16
N ALA A 21 2.23 -1.28 -19.24
CA ALA A 21 3.22 -2.11 -19.91
C ALA A 21 4.44 -1.27 -20.31
N GLY A 22 5.64 -1.80 -20.03
CA GLY A 22 6.89 -1.09 -20.30
C GLY A 22 7.29 -0.05 -19.26
N PHE A 23 6.59 0.02 -18.12
CA PHE A 23 7.06 0.85 -17.00
C PHE A 23 8.42 0.35 -16.50
N ASP A 24 9.40 1.24 -16.48
CA ASP A 24 10.76 0.89 -16.04
C ASP A 24 10.88 0.98 -14.52
N PHE A 25 10.71 -0.15 -13.84
CA PHE A 25 10.84 -0.25 -12.38
C PHE A 25 12.26 0.00 -11.86
N ARG A 26 13.27 -0.01 -12.70
CA ARG A 26 14.68 0.19 -12.30
C ARG A 26 15.13 1.65 -12.42
N ARG A 27 14.34 2.46 -13.11
CA ARG A 27 14.59 3.88 -13.21
C ARG A 27 14.26 4.56 -11.89
N ASP A 28 15.06 5.54 -11.50
CA ASP A 28 14.73 6.46 -10.42
C ASP A 28 13.78 7.55 -10.92
N TYR A 29 12.67 7.77 -10.17
CA TYR A 29 11.65 8.76 -10.47
C TYR A 29 11.45 9.68 -9.27
N THR A 30 11.34 10.96 -9.50
CA THR A 30 10.82 11.88 -8.50
C THR A 30 9.31 11.68 -8.32
N GLU A 31 8.75 12.15 -7.19
CA GLU A 31 7.29 12.13 -6.98
C GLU A 31 6.53 12.86 -8.08
N ASP A 32 7.06 14.00 -8.57
CA ASP A 32 6.43 14.76 -9.64
C ASP A 32 6.46 14.00 -10.98
N GLU A 33 7.57 13.33 -11.31
CA GLU A 33 7.64 12.45 -12.50
C GLU A 33 6.66 11.29 -12.40
N LEU A 34 6.57 10.63 -11.24
CA LEU A 34 5.58 9.57 -11.00
C LEU A 34 4.16 10.11 -11.18
N LEU A 35 3.84 11.24 -10.55
CA LEU A 35 2.51 11.85 -10.64
C LEU A 35 2.15 12.22 -12.08
N GLN A 36 3.08 12.76 -12.87
CA GLN A 36 2.84 13.08 -14.28
C GLN A 36 2.58 11.81 -15.11
N ARG A 37 3.36 10.75 -14.86
CA ARG A 37 3.15 9.45 -15.53
C ARG A 37 1.79 8.84 -15.17
N ILE A 38 1.43 8.87 -13.90
CA ILE A 38 0.13 8.36 -13.43
C ILE A 38 -1.01 9.17 -14.06
N LYS A 39 -0.91 10.50 -14.14
CA LYS A 39 -1.92 11.36 -14.78
C LYS A 39 -2.07 11.12 -16.29
N ALA A 40 -1.00 10.68 -16.95
CA ALA A 40 -1.02 10.40 -18.38
C ALA A 40 -1.76 9.10 -18.72
N VAL A 41 -1.98 8.22 -17.75
CA VAL A 41 -2.71 6.96 -17.97
C VAL A 41 -4.23 7.24 -17.94
N PRO A 42 -4.98 6.88 -18.98
CA PRO A 42 -6.43 7.05 -18.98
C PRO A 42 -7.09 6.14 -17.95
N LEU A 43 -8.21 6.58 -17.40
CA LEU A 43 -9.03 5.74 -16.52
C LEU A 43 -9.65 4.59 -17.34
N ALA A 44 -9.61 3.39 -16.78
CA ALA A 44 -10.23 2.20 -17.41
C ALA A 44 -11.77 2.19 -17.28
N PHE A 45 -12.32 2.93 -16.29
CA PHE A 45 -13.73 3.07 -16.03
C PHE A 45 -13.98 4.32 -15.15
N GLN A 46 -15.24 4.72 -15.02
CA GLN A 46 -15.59 5.87 -14.18
C GLN A 46 -15.46 5.56 -12.68
N PRO A 47 -15.04 6.52 -11.84
CA PRO A 47 -14.90 6.32 -10.40
C PRO A 47 -16.19 5.75 -9.78
N GLY A 48 -16.04 4.69 -8.99
CA GLY A 48 -17.14 3.98 -8.33
C GLY A 48 -17.87 2.96 -9.22
N GLU A 49 -17.59 2.90 -10.51
CA GLU A 49 -18.27 1.96 -11.43
C GLU A 49 -17.89 0.50 -11.18
N LYS A 50 -16.58 0.26 -10.98
CA LYS A 50 -16.01 -1.09 -10.81
C LYS A 50 -14.92 -1.08 -9.74
N TRP A 51 -14.58 -2.26 -9.29
CA TRP A 51 -13.38 -2.52 -8.50
C TRP A 51 -12.27 -3.05 -9.40
N SER A 52 -11.06 -2.47 -9.27
CA SER A 52 -9.85 -2.96 -9.92
C SER A 52 -8.65 -2.53 -9.10
N TYR A 53 -7.88 -3.49 -8.62
CA TYR A 53 -6.67 -3.23 -7.84
C TYR A 53 -5.70 -2.31 -8.61
N SER A 54 -5.13 -1.33 -7.92
CA SER A 54 -4.18 -0.37 -8.49
C SER A 54 -3.16 0.07 -7.45
N ASN A 55 -1.90 -0.33 -7.62
CA ASN A 55 -0.79 0.21 -6.84
C ASN A 55 -0.63 1.72 -7.07
N LEU A 56 -0.87 2.20 -8.29
CA LEU A 56 -0.80 3.63 -8.61
C LEU A 56 -1.79 4.49 -7.80
N ALA A 57 -2.93 3.93 -7.38
CA ALA A 57 -3.84 4.61 -6.48
C ALA A 57 -3.19 4.85 -5.11
N TYR A 58 -2.43 3.88 -4.59
CA TYR A 58 -1.73 4.01 -3.31
C TYR A 58 -0.46 4.84 -3.42
N VAL A 59 0.28 4.78 -4.52
CA VAL A 59 1.35 5.76 -4.82
C VAL A 59 0.79 7.18 -4.76
N THR A 60 -0.38 7.41 -5.38
CA THR A 60 -1.05 8.72 -5.36
C THR A 60 -1.45 9.14 -3.93
N LEU A 61 -1.89 8.21 -3.07
CA LEU A 61 -2.18 8.50 -1.67
C LEU A 61 -0.94 8.92 -0.88
N GLY A 62 0.23 8.28 -1.12
CA GLY A 62 1.49 8.68 -0.52
C GLY A 62 1.91 10.09 -0.91
N ILE A 63 1.82 10.42 -2.20
CA ILE A 63 2.08 11.78 -2.70
C ILE A 63 1.09 12.80 -2.09
N LEU A 64 -0.17 12.42 -1.93
CA LEU A 64 -1.18 13.26 -1.29
C LEU A 64 -0.82 13.53 0.18
N ILE A 65 -0.37 12.52 0.93
CA ILE A 65 0.11 12.70 2.31
C ILE A 65 1.23 13.73 2.34
N HIS A 66 2.23 13.62 1.46
CA HIS A 66 3.32 14.58 1.39
C HIS A 66 2.81 16.00 1.09
N LYS A 67 1.95 16.17 0.09
CA LYS A 67 1.42 17.49 -0.29
C LYS A 67 0.55 18.16 0.79
N VAL A 68 -0.16 17.38 1.60
CA VAL A 68 -1.05 17.91 2.65
C VAL A 68 -0.31 18.12 3.97
N SER A 69 0.63 17.25 4.33
CA SER A 69 1.35 17.31 5.60
C SER A 69 2.65 18.12 5.53
N GLY A 70 3.21 18.31 4.35
CA GLY A 70 4.56 18.83 4.14
C GLY A 70 5.68 17.85 4.52
N GLN A 71 5.34 16.60 4.85
CA GLN A 71 6.29 15.57 5.26
C GLN A 71 6.32 14.43 4.23
N PHE A 72 7.51 13.89 3.95
CA PHE A 72 7.62 12.63 3.22
C PHE A 72 6.75 11.56 3.89
N TYR A 73 6.06 10.75 3.10
CA TYR A 73 5.09 9.78 3.61
C TYR A 73 5.69 8.82 4.65
N GLY A 74 6.95 8.39 4.46
CA GLY A 74 7.65 7.52 5.42
C GLY A 74 7.93 8.20 6.76
N ASP A 75 8.26 9.50 6.76
CA ASP A 75 8.43 10.29 7.97
C ASP A 75 7.09 10.51 8.68
N PHE A 76 6.04 10.78 7.90
CA PHE A 76 4.69 10.88 8.45
C PHE A 76 4.26 9.58 9.14
N LEU A 77 4.53 8.41 8.54
CA LEU A 77 4.25 7.12 9.18
C LEU A 77 5.09 6.89 10.42
N ARG A 78 6.39 7.23 10.39
CA ARG A 78 7.26 7.13 11.58
C ARG A 78 6.66 7.92 12.74
N ASP A 79 6.29 9.16 12.51
CA ASP A 79 5.85 10.08 13.57
C ASP A 79 4.43 9.77 14.06
N ARG A 80 3.53 9.33 13.17
CA ARG A 80 2.11 9.13 13.48
C ARG A 80 1.73 7.68 13.77
N VAL A 81 2.53 6.72 13.35
CA VAL A 81 2.22 5.29 13.47
C VAL A 81 3.34 4.54 14.18
N PHE A 82 4.55 4.53 13.63
CA PHE A 82 5.60 3.64 14.13
C PHE A 82 6.07 4.02 15.53
N THR A 83 6.36 5.31 15.77
CA THR A 83 6.80 5.79 17.09
C THR A 83 5.72 5.61 18.17
N PRO A 84 4.45 6.03 17.97
CA PRO A 84 3.39 5.78 18.93
C PRO A 84 3.15 4.31 19.27
N LEU A 85 3.38 3.41 18.31
CA LEU A 85 3.24 1.96 18.49
C LEU A 85 4.53 1.27 18.95
N GLN A 86 5.63 2.02 19.10
CA GLN A 86 6.96 1.46 19.41
C GLN A 86 7.45 0.44 18.38
N MET A 87 7.09 0.62 17.12
CA MET A 87 7.54 -0.20 15.99
C MET A 87 8.95 0.26 15.57
N THR A 88 9.95 -0.15 16.35
CA THR A 88 11.31 0.42 16.29
C THR A 88 12.11 0.00 15.04
N THR A 89 11.69 -1.04 14.34
CA THR A 89 12.34 -1.48 13.10
C THR A 89 11.56 -1.06 11.85
N ALA A 90 10.30 -0.62 12.01
CA ALA A 90 9.47 -0.22 10.88
C ALA A 90 9.96 1.08 10.24
N ARG A 91 10.09 1.08 8.92
CA ARG A 91 10.58 2.22 8.13
C ARG A 91 10.22 2.13 6.66
N VAL A 92 10.26 3.28 6.01
CA VAL A 92 10.40 3.40 4.56
C VAL A 92 11.83 3.89 4.31
N ILE A 93 12.56 3.23 3.43
CA ILE A 93 13.98 3.52 3.18
C ILE A 93 14.25 3.71 1.69
N SER A 94 15.32 4.45 1.37
CA SER A 94 15.99 4.34 0.08
C SER A 94 16.86 3.07 0.02
N GLU A 95 17.26 2.63 -1.16
CA GLU A 95 18.18 1.49 -1.29
C GLU A 95 19.61 1.82 -0.83
N GLU A 96 19.93 3.09 -0.63
CA GLU A 96 21.21 3.57 -0.09
C GLU A 96 21.35 3.36 1.41
N ASP A 97 20.21 3.19 2.13
CA ASP A 97 20.21 3.03 3.57
C ASP A 97 20.79 1.69 4.00
N ILE A 98 21.72 1.73 4.97
CA ILE A 98 22.25 0.54 5.61
C ILE A 98 21.34 0.13 6.77
N VAL A 99 20.61 -0.95 6.60
CA VAL A 99 19.68 -1.48 7.62
C VAL A 99 20.29 -2.75 8.22
N PRO A 100 20.71 -2.74 9.50
CA PRO A 100 21.23 -3.92 10.16
C PRO A 100 20.23 -5.08 10.13
N ASN A 101 20.74 -6.29 9.85
CA ASN A 101 19.95 -7.52 9.79
C ASN A 101 18.83 -7.52 8.72
N ARG A 102 18.94 -6.69 7.69
CA ARG A 102 18.01 -6.70 6.56
C ARG A 102 18.05 -8.05 5.85
N ALA A 103 16.91 -8.70 5.71
CA ALA A 103 16.78 -9.90 4.92
C ALA A 103 16.98 -9.60 3.42
N ALA A 104 17.56 -10.54 2.68
CA ALA A 104 17.60 -10.48 1.22
C ALA A 104 16.26 -10.91 0.61
N GLY A 105 15.90 -10.36 -0.54
CA GLY A 105 14.81 -10.88 -1.35
C GLY A 105 15.26 -12.11 -2.15
N TYR A 106 14.35 -13.07 -2.36
CA TYR A 106 14.63 -14.30 -3.10
C TYR A 106 13.63 -14.55 -4.22
N ARG A 107 14.05 -15.33 -5.22
CA ARG A 107 13.21 -15.77 -6.33
C ARG A 107 13.55 -17.21 -6.72
N ILE A 108 12.60 -17.92 -7.32
CA ILE A 108 12.83 -19.26 -7.87
C ILE A 108 13.13 -19.13 -9.35
N VAL A 109 14.25 -19.66 -9.79
CA VAL A 109 14.68 -19.70 -11.19
C VAL A 109 15.04 -21.13 -11.56
N LYS A 110 14.35 -21.73 -12.52
CA LYS A 110 14.55 -23.13 -12.93
C LYS A 110 14.55 -24.09 -11.74
N ASN A 111 13.60 -23.91 -10.83
CA ASN A 111 13.42 -24.68 -9.59
C ASN A 111 14.56 -24.56 -8.56
N GLU A 112 15.43 -23.54 -8.69
CA GLU A 112 16.47 -23.21 -7.73
C GLU A 112 16.18 -21.88 -7.04
N LEU A 113 16.47 -21.79 -5.73
CA LEU A 113 16.39 -20.54 -4.98
C LEU A 113 17.57 -19.65 -5.34
N LYS A 114 17.31 -18.44 -5.79
CA LYS A 114 18.29 -17.40 -6.15
C LYS A 114 17.98 -16.10 -5.42
N ASN A 115 18.99 -15.28 -5.22
CA ASN A 115 18.76 -13.90 -4.77
C ASN A 115 17.96 -13.12 -5.81
N GLN A 116 17.16 -12.17 -5.35
CA GLN A 116 16.55 -11.15 -6.22
C GLN A 116 17.66 -10.35 -6.91
N ASN A 117 17.52 -10.12 -8.20
CA ASN A 117 18.58 -9.56 -9.04
C ASN A 117 18.35 -8.11 -9.47
N TRP A 118 17.36 -7.45 -8.93
CA TRP A 118 17.09 -6.03 -9.14
C TRP A 118 16.30 -5.44 -7.98
N VAL A 119 16.41 -4.14 -7.80
CA VAL A 119 15.64 -3.31 -6.88
C VAL A 119 15.06 -2.13 -7.65
N SER A 120 13.98 -1.56 -7.13
CA SER A 120 13.39 -0.33 -7.66
C SER A 120 13.77 0.82 -6.74
N PRO A 121 14.61 1.77 -7.18
CA PRO A 121 15.05 2.84 -6.31
C PRO A 121 13.89 3.72 -5.84
N SER A 122 13.01 4.15 -6.74
CA SER A 122 11.88 5.02 -6.40
C SER A 122 10.75 4.29 -5.69
N LEU A 123 10.35 3.10 -6.19
CA LEU A 123 9.17 2.41 -5.66
C LEU A 123 9.40 1.76 -4.31
N ASN A 124 10.63 1.73 -3.81
CA ASN A 124 10.93 1.38 -2.43
C ASN A 124 10.62 2.50 -1.44
N THR A 125 10.28 3.67 -1.94
CA THR A 125 9.88 4.84 -1.13
C THR A 125 8.43 5.26 -1.34
N THR A 126 7.65 4.51 -2.14
CA THR A 126 6.24 4.81 -2.42
C THR A 126 5.28 4.09 -1.46
N ALA A 127 4.04 4.57 -1.38
CA ALA A 127 3.07 4.11 -0.38
C ALA A 127 2.27 2.86 -0.79
N ASP A 128 2.62 2.24 -1.90
CA ASP A 128 1.94 1.04 -2.42
C ASP A 128 2.47 -0.29 -1.86
N GLY A 129 3.53 -0.26 -1.03
CA GLY A 129 4.04 -1.49 -0.41
C GLY A 129 5.49 -1.46 0.08
N ALA A 130 6.09 -0.28 0.22
CA ALA A 130 7.51 -0.10 0.50
C ALA A 130 7.87 -0.07 2.00
N LEU A 131 7.21 -0.87 2.84
CA LEU A 131 7.51 -0.92 4.27
C LEU A 131 8.52 -2.02 4.61
N TYR A 132 9.57 -1.65 5.34
CA TYR A 132 10.48 -2.57 6.00
C TYR A 132 10.12 -2.64 7.47
N LEU A 133 9.90 -3.84 7.98
CA LEU A 133 9.55 -4.09 9.38
C LEU A 133 9.80 -5.56 9.76
N THR A 134 9.79 -5.85 11.04
CA THR A 134 9.88 -7.22 11.56
C THR A 134 8.49 -7.77 11.92
N VAL A 135 8.41 -9.09 12.12
CA VAL A 135 7.19 -9.73 12.66
C VAL A 135 6.80 -9.16 14.04
N TYR A 136 7.77 -8.71 14.84
CA TYR A 136 7.49 -8.06 16.13
C TYR A 136 6.80 -6.70 15.98
N ASP A 137 7.13 -5.94 14.94
CA ASP A 137 6.40 -4.72 14.62
C ASP A 137 4.99 -5.01 14.08
N MET A 138 4.84 -6.08 13.28
CA MET A 138 3.52 -6.54 12.81
C MET A 138 2.59 -6.91 13.98
N ILE A 139 3.10 -7.57 15.03
CA ILE A 139 2.32 -7.87 16.24
C ILE A 139 1.81 -6.58 16.90
N LYS A 140 2.66 -5.53 16.98
CA LYS A 140 2.26 -4.24 17.55
C LYS A 140 1.22 -3.52 16.71
N TRP A 141 1.36 -3.60 15.38
CA TRP A 141 0.38 -3.09 14.44
C TRP A 141 -0.96 -3.81 14.58
N ASP A 142 -0.97 -5.14 14.55
CA ASP A 142 -2.18 -5.95 14.73
C ASP A 142 -2.88 -5.64 16.05
N ALA A 143 -2.13 -5.61 17.17
CA ALA A 143 -2.67 -5.24 18.46
C ALA A 143 -3.29 -3.83 18.46
N ALA A 144 -2.70 -2.87 17.75
CA ALA A 144 -3.21 -1.50 17.66
C ALA A 144 -4.53 -1.40 16.90
N LEU A 145 -4.76 -2.26 15.92
CA LEU A 145 -6.02 -2.33 15.15
C LEU A 145 -7.23 -2.72 16.02
N ASN A 146 -6.98 -3.33 17.19
CA ASN A 146 -8.03 -3.66 18.17
C ASN A 146 -8.26 -2.55 19.22
N THR A 147 -7.67 -1.37 19.01
CA THR A 147 -7.74 -0.22 19.92
C THR A 147 -8.06 1.07 19.17
N GLU A 148 -8.30 2.15 19.90
CA GLU A 148 -8.43 3.50 19.34
C GLU A 148 -7.13 4.32 19.42
N LYS A 149 -5.98 3.67 19.61
CA LYS A 149 -4.70 4.36 19.79
C LYS A 149 -4.28 5.21 18.59
N LEU A 150 -4.57 4.77 17.38
CA LEU A 150 -4.25 5.48 16.15
C LEU A 150 -5.46 6.21 15.55
N ILE A 151 -6.58 5.52 15.45
CA ILE A 151 -7.80 6.02 14.83
C ILE A 151 -9.02 5.53 15.63
N LYS A 152 -10.12 6.27 15.54
CA LYS A 152 -11.38 5.94 16.24
C LYS A 152 -11.98 4.64 15.68
N LYS A 153 -12.70 3.91 16.54
CA LYS A 153 -13.42 2.68 16.17
C LYS A 153 -14.33 2.88 14.96
N SER A 154 -15.01 4.01 14.86
CA SER A 154 -15.86 4.33 13.72
C SER A 154 -15.09 4.46 12.39
N SER A 155 -13.81 4.84 12.44
CA SER A 155 -12.93 4.86 11.27
C SER A 155 -12.41 3.46 10.91
N LEU A 156 -12.09 2.63 11.91
CA LEU A 156 -11.75 1.21 11.71
C LEU A 156 -12.92 0.45 11.06
N GLU A 157 -14.15 0.67 11.54
CA GLU A 157 -15.34 0.07 10.94
C GLU A 157 -15.52 0.45 9.47
N GLN A 158 -15.31 1.72 9.11
CA GLN A 158 -15.33 2.16 7.71
C GLN A 158 -14.20 1.49 6.90
N MET A 159 -13.02 1.37 7.48
CA MET A 159 -11.84 0.76 6.86
C MET A 159 -12.09 -0.71 6.48
N TRP A 160 -12.87 -1.42 7.30
CA TRP A 160 -13.20 -2.83 7.12
C TRP A 160 -14.58 -3.08 6.50
N THR A 161 -15.25 -2.04 6.03
CA THR A 161 -16.55 -2.19 5.37
C THR A 161 -16.33 -2.42 3.87
N PRO A 162 -16.92 -3.49 3.28
CA PRO A 162 -16.92 -3.71 1.85
C PRO A 162 -17.40 -2.48 1.07
N VAL A 163 -16.64 -2.08 0.06
CA VAL A 163 -17.01 -0.92 -0.76
C VAL A 163 -18.30 -1.20 -1.54
N LYS A 164 -19.18 -0.20 -1.60
CA LYS A 164 -20.37 -0.24 -2.42
C LYS A 164 -20.15 0.53 -3.72
N LEU A 165 -20.34 -0.15 -4.84
CA LEU A 165 -20.22 0.42 -6.18
C LEU A 165 -21.43 1.30 -6.54
N ASN A 166 -21.33 2.10 -7.59
CA ASN A 166 -22.39 3.01 -8.03
C ASN A 166 -23.71 2.28 -8.37
N ASN A 167 -23.64 1.03 -8.81
CA ASN A 167 -24.80 0.18 -9.09
C ASN A 167 -25.41 -0.47 -7.84
N GLY A 168 -24.86 -0.20 -6.65
CA GLY A 168 -25.31 -0.75 -5.39
C GLY A 168 -24.69 -2.09 -5.00
N THR A 169 -23.93 -2.75 -5.88
CA THR A 169 -23.25 -4.01 -5.59
C THR A 169 -22.09 -3.79 -4.61
N ALA A 170 -21.98 -4.64 -3.59
CA ALA A 170 -20.82 -4.61 -2.70
C ALA A 170 -19.66 -5.44 -3.28
N HIS A 171 -18.43 -4.91 -3.15
CA HIS A 171 -17.20 -5.67 -3.42
C HIS A 171 -16.45 -5.91 -2.10
N PRO A 172 -15.94 -7.12 -1.83
CA PRO A 172 -15.37 -7.50 -0.53
C PRO A 172 -13.98 -6.91 -0.29
N TYR A 173 -13.86 -5.57 -0.38
CA TYR A 173 -12.64 -4.81 -0.14
C TYR A 173 -12.97 -3.47 0.52
N GLY A 174 -12.23 -3.13 1.58
CA GLY A 174 -12.34 -1.87 2.30
C GLY A 174 -11.20 -0.90 1.98
N PHE A 175 -10.68 -0.18 2.97
CA PHE A 175 -9.55 0.74 2.81
C PHE A 175 -8.24 -0.02 2.95
N GLY A 176 -7.76 -0.63 1.86
CA GLY A 176 -6.54 -1.43 1.87
C GLY A 176 -6.69 -2.83 2.47
N TRP A 177 -7.92 -3.33 2.65
CA TRP A 177 -8.18 -4.62 3.27
C TRP A 177 -9.15 -5.45 2.45
N ALA A 178 -8.81 -6.69 2.18
CA ALA A 178 -9.78 -7.69 1.76
C ALA A 178 -10.67 -8.07 2.95
N VAL A 179 -11.97 -8.14 2.71
CA VAL A 179 -12.98 -8.46 3.72
C VAL A 179 -13.74 -9.69 3.28
N ARG A 180 -13.55 -10.80 3.95
CA ARG A 180 -14.22 -12.07 3.62
C ARG A 180 -14.76 -12.77 4.85
N GLU A 181 -15.51 -13.82 4.65
CA GLU A 181 -15.99 -14.71 5.71
C GLU A 181 -15.36 -16.09 5.55
N MET A 182 -14.96 -16.69 6.66
CA MET A 182 -14.49 -18.06 6.71
C MET A 182 -15.02 -18.72 7.98
N ARG A 183 -15.78 -19.82 7.84
CA ARG A 183 -16.38 -20.59 8.95
C ARG A 183 -17.21 -19.72 9.91
N GLY A 184 -17.97 -18.76 9.38
CA GLY A 184 -18.79 -17.85 10.17
C GLY A 184 -18.02 -16.69 10.83
N HIS A 185 -16.72 -16.58 10.61
CA HIS A 185 -15.90 -15.48 11.14
C HIS A 185 -15.52 -14.52 10.03
N ARG A 186 -15.61 -13.23 10.33
CA ARG A 186 -15.12 -12.17 9.46
C ARG A 186 -13.60 -12.17 9.46
N ILE A 187 -13.00 -12.22 8.28
CA ILE A 187 -11.56 -12.15 8.06
C ILE A 187 -11.22 -10.82 7.40
N ILE A 188 -10.28 -10.11 7.99
CA ILE A 188 -9.72 -8.86 7.47
C ILE A 188 -8.26 -9.14 7.19
N GLU A 189 -7.85 -9.05 5.93
CA GLU A 189 -6.50 -9.45 5.54
C GLU A 189 -5.97 -8.62 4.38
N HIS A 190 -4.66 -8.59 4.21
CA HIS A 190 -4.00 -8.14 2.99
C HIS A 190 -2.70 -8.89 2.78
N GLY A 191 -2.44 -9.30 1.54
CA GLY A 191 -1.17 -9.90 1.13
C GLY A 191 -0.23 -8.89 0.50
N GLY A 192 1.07 -9.17 0.56
CA GLY A 192 2.09 -8.38 -0.11
C GLY A 192 3.08 -9.23 -0.89
N ALA A 193 3.56 -8.70 -2.01
CA ALA A 193 4.64 -9.31 -2.78
C ALA A 193 5.45 -8.20 -3.48
N TRP A 194 6.71 -8.05 -3.10
CA TRP A 194 7.61 -7.10 -3.73
C TRP A 194 9.05 -7.56 -3.67
N GLN A 195 9.75 -7.53 -4.79
CA GLN A 195 11.20 -7.76 -4.93
C GLN A 195 11.73 -8.98 -4.14
N GLY A 196 11.03 -10.10 -4.22
CA GLY A 196 11.44 -11.36 -3.60
C GLY A 196 11.00 -11.54 -2.14
N PHE A 197 10.16 -10.66 -1.62
CA PHE A 197 9.47 -10.79 -0.34
C PHE A 197 8.01 -11.10 -0.55
N LYS A 198 7.43 -11.86 0.38
CA LYS A 198 5.98 -12.08 0.48
C LYS A 198 5.55 -11.93 1.92
N SER A 199 4.39 -11.34 2.14
CA SER A 199 3.78 -11.16 3.46
C SER A 199 2.29 -11.43 3.40
N GLN A 200 1.72 -11.75 4.55
CA GLN A 200 0.29 -11.86 4.79
C GLN A 200 -0.01 -11.35 6.19
N ILE A 201 -1.02 -10.51 6.32
CA ILE A 201 -1.55 -10.02 7.59
C ILE A 201 -3.04 -10.28 7.62
#